data_1c40bfe56bbd4a0e532de6742087ac91
#
_entry.id   1c40bfe56bbd4a0e532de6742087ac91
#
_cell.length_a   1.000
_cell.length_b   1.000
_cell.length_c   1.000
_cell.angle_alpha   90.00
_cell.angle_beta   90.00
_cell.angle_gamma   90.00
#
_symmetry.space_group_name_H-M   'P 1'
#
loop_
_entity.id
_entity.type
_entity.pdbx_description
1 polymer ?
#
loop_
_entity_poly.entity_id
_entity_poly.type
_entity_poly.pdbx_seq_one_letter_code
_entity_poly.pdbx_strand_id
1 'polypeptide(L)'
;VIPEMVWKAGLDRLWPGYLKHHEHIADARFSASQKSDGLYGVKLYRANFLTRLLRPQSRMARCPVQVIIPTRDAYVRPQLHEHLIRWTGKLTLQELDTTHWAPLTEPEAVSRAVHTFVAAHP
;
A
#
# COMPACT_ATOMS: atom_id res chain seq x y z
N VAL A 1 14.47 9.49 -11.79
CA VAL A 1 15.29 10.71 -11.62
C VAL A 1 14.49 11.78 -10.88
N ILE A 2 13.32 12.24 -11.43
CA ILE A 2 12.53 13.32 -10.81
C ILE A 2 12.08 13.00 -9.37
N PRO A 3 11.47 11.84 -9.06
CA PRO A 3 11.07 11.53 -7.68
C PRO A 3 12.24 11.50 -6.69
N GLU A 4 13.42 11.01 -7.10
CA GLU A 4 14.63 11.05 -6.26
C GLU A 4 15.11 12.48 -6.00
N MET A 5 15.05 13.34 -7.01
CA MET A 5 15.43 14.74 -6.86
C MET A 5 14.49 15.49 -5.91
N VAL A 6 13.19 15.30 -6.06
CA VAL A 6 12.16 15.90 -5.20
C VAL A 6 12.33 15.45 -3.75
N TRP A 7 12.59 14.15 -3.54
CA TRP A 7 12.83 13.61 -2.20
C TRP A 7 14.12 14.17 -1.58
N LYS A 8 15.20 14.24 -2.36
CA LYS A 8 16.46 14.86 -1.92
C LYS A 8 16.32 16.35 -1.64
N ALA A 9 15.46 17.05 -2.39
CA ALA A 9 15.19 18.47 -2.25
C ALA A 9 14.38 18.86 -1.00
N GLY A 10 13.89 17.87 -0.24
CA GLY A 10 13.24 18.13 1.04
C GLY A 10 11.77 17.71 1.14
N LEU A 11 11.27 16.87 0.23
CA LEU A 11 9.92 16.31 0.34
C LEU A 11 9.73 15.56 1.67
N ASP A 12 10.78 14.94 2.20
CA ASP A 12 10.81 14.30 3.50
C ASP A 12 10.37 15.24 4.64
N ARG A 13 10.73 16.53 4.53
CA ARG A 13 10.36 17.55 5.53
C ARG A 13 8.90 18.02 5.42
N LEU A 14 8.33 17.97 4.22
CA LEU A 14 6.94 18.36 3.96
C LEU A 14 5.97 17.20 4.23
N TRP A 15 6.45 15.99 4.21
CA TRP A 15 5.64 14.78 4.35
C TRP A 15 4.82 14.70 5.65
N PRO A 16 5.37 15.05 6.84
CA PRO A 16 4.57 15.10 8.06
C PRO A 16 3.40 16.07 7.99
N GLY A 17 3.62 17.25 7.40
CA GLY A 17 2.57 18.25 7.17
C GLY A 17 1.48 17.73 6.24
N TYR A 18 1.88 17.08 5.15
CA TYR A 18 0.95 16.45 4.22
C TYR A 18 0.07 15.40 4.93
N LEU A 19 0.66 14.46 5.66
CA LEU A 19 -0.10 13.43 6.38
C LEU A 19 -1.06 14.03 7.40
N LYS A 20 -0.64 15.05 8.13
CA LYS A 20 -1.48 15.73 9.10
C LYS A 20 -2.68 16.43 8.47
N HIS A 21 -2.46 17.18 7.39
CA HIS A 21 -3.50 18.07 6.83
C HIS A 21 -4.37 17.40 5.77
N HIS A 22 -3.83 16.45 5.02
CA HIS A 22 -4.57 15.77 3.94
C HIS A 22 -5.06 14.38 4.31
N GLU A 23 -4.30 13.67 5.13
CA GLU A 23 -4.65 12.30 5.54
C GLU A 23 -5.20 12.25 6.97
N HIS A 24 -5.24 13.39 7.68
CA HIS A 24 -5.72 13.52 9.07
C HIS A 24 -4.97 12.63 10.08
N ILE A 25 -3.68 12.36 9.81
CA ILE A 25 -2.81 11.57 10.67
C ILE A 25 -1.94 12.52 11.51
N ALA A 26 -2.42 12.90 12.68
CA ALA A 26 -1.75 13.90 13.54
C ALA A 26 -0.46 13.36 14.18
N ASP A 27 -0.42 12.07 14.53
CA ASP A 27 0.64 11.46 15.34
C ASP A 27 1.56 10.53 14.53
N ALA A 28 1.70 10.78 13.21
CA ALA A 28 2.61 10.01 12.40
C ALA A 28 4.06 10.17 12.91
N ARG A 29 4.59 9.10 13.49
CA ARG A 29 5.98 9.05 13.95
C ARG A 29 6.89 8.62 12.81
N PHE A 30 7.88 9.42 12.53
CA PHE A 30 8.86 9.13 11.50
C PHE A 30 10.18 8.69 12.12
N SER A 31 10.78 7.64 11.55
CA SER A 31 12.11 7.21 11.95
C SER A 31 13.19 8.18 11.41
N ALA A 32 14.36 8.16 12.02
CA ALA A 32 15.52 8.89 11.50
C ALA A 32 15.92 8.42 10.08
N SER A 33 15.49 7.22 9.68
CA SER A 33 15.75 6.63 8.36
C SER A 33 14.76 7.08 7.27
N GLN A 34 13.70 7.81 7.58
CA GLN A 34 12.64 8.19 6.63
C GLN A 34 13.16 8.70 5.28
N LYS A 35 14.18 9.57 5.32
CA LYS A 35 14.76 10.12 4.09
C LYS A 35 15.43 9.04 3.24
N SER A 36 16.21 8.16 3.85
CA SER A 36 16.86 7.05 3.15
C SER A 36 15.85 6.03 2.66
N ASP A 37 14.83 5.71 3.47
CA ASP A 37 13.78 4.76 3.13
C ASP A 37 12.97 5.22 1.92
N GLY A 38 12.62 6.50 1.85
CA GLY A 38 11.99 7.09 0.67
C GLY A 38 12.86 7.01 -0.58
N LEU A 39 14.16 7.27 -0.46
CA LEU A 39 15.10 7.14 -1.58
C LEU A 39 15.24 5.68 -2.06
N TYR A 40 15.29 4.73 -1.13
CA TYR A 40 15.33 3.29 -1.47
C TYR A 40 14.01 2.83 -2.09
N GLY A 41 12.87 3.28 -1.57
CA GLY A 41 11.56 3.02 -2.15
C GLY A 41 11.48 3.47 -3.61
N VAL A 42 11.91 4.69 -3.91
CA VAL A 42 11.96 5.20 -5.31
C VAL A 42 12.85 4.34 -6.20
N LYS A 43 14.01 3.90 -5.70
CA LYS A 43 14.92 3.00 -6.45
C LYS A 43 14.27 1.64 -6.71
N LEU A 44 13.57 1.08 -5.74
CA LEU A 44 12.85 -0.18 -5.88
C LEU A 44 11.77 -0.11 -6.96
N TYR A 45 10.97 0.95 -6.97
CA TYR A 45 9.99 1.20 -8.03
C TYR A 45 10.66 1.29 -9.40
N ARG A 46 11.72 2.06 -9.52
CA ARG A 46 12.44 2.25 -10.78
C ARG A 46 13.05 0.96 -11.31
N ALA A 47 13.61 0.13 -10.45
CA ALA A 47 14.19 -1.15 -10.84
C ALA A 47 13.16 -2.18 -11.33
N ASN A 48 11.93 -2.13 -10.79
CA ASN A 48 10.92 -3.14 -11.06
C ASN A 48 9.85 -2.68 -12.07
N PHE A 49 9.46 -1.42 -12.05
CA PHE A 49 8.29 -0.93 -12.77
C PHE A 49 8.41 -1.14 -14.29
N LEU A 50 9.45 -0.60 -14.92
CA LEU A 50 9.63 -0.71 -16.38
C LEU A 50 9.80 -2.17 -16.83
N THR A 51 10.59 -2.94 -16.09
CA THR A 51 10.81 -4.36 -16.44
C THR A 51 9.51 -5.15 -16.37
N ARG A 52 8.66 -4.89 -15.37
CA ARG A 52 7.38 -5.58 -15.20
C ARG A 52 6.33 -5.12 -16.20
N LEU A 53 6.33 -3.84 -16.55
CA LEU A 53 5.42 -3.29 -17.55
C LEU A 53 5.74 -3.82 -18.96
N LEU A 54 7.02 -3.87 -19.31
CA LEU A 54 7.46 -4.30 -20.64
C LEU A 54 7.48 -5.84 -20.80
N ARG A 55 7.60 -6.57 -19.71
CA ARG A 55 7.61 -8.05 -19.68
C ARG A 55 6.68 -8.58 -18.60
N PRO A 56 5.36 -8.43 -18.79
CA PRO A 56 4.39 -8.98 -17.84
C PRO A 56 4.54 -10.50 -17.80
N GLN A 57 4.56 -11.05 -16.59
CA GLN A 57 4.62 -12.48 -16.36
C GLN A 57 3.33 -12.94 -15.69
N SER A 58 2.74 -14.01 -16.21
CA SER A 58 1.65 -14.68 -15.54
C SER A 58 2.15 -15.30 -14.23
N ARG A 59 1.59 -14.89 -13.11
CA ARG A 59 1.95 -15.37 -11.77
C ARG A 59 0.68 -15.63 -10.97
N MET A 60 0.21 -16.86 -11.05
CA MET A 60 -0.92 -17.31 -10.22
C MET A 60 -0.47 -17.47 -8.77
N ALA A 61 -1.21 -16.88 -7.84
CA ALA A 61 -1.05 -17.18 -6.42
C ALA A 61 -1.51 -18.61 -6.15
N ARG A 62 -0.70 -19.38 -5.45
CA ARG A 62 -0.99 -20.79 -5.09
C ARG A 62 -1.61 -20.93 -3.71
N CYS A 63 -1.67 -19.84 -2.96
CA CYS A 63 -2.31 -19.77 -1.65
C CYS A 63 -3.59 -18.94 -1.73
N PRO A 64 -4.48 -19.05 -0.74
CA PRO A 64 -5.59 -18.10 -0.56
C PRO A 64 -5.06 -16.67 -0.43
N VAL A 65 -5.76 -15.71 -1.01
CA VAL A 65 -5.40 -14.29 -1.00
C VAL A 65 -6.54 -13.49 -0.40
N GLN A 66 -6.22 -12.62 0.54
CA GLN A 66 -7.13 -11.59 1.03
C GLN A 66 -6.68 -10.23 0.51
N VAL A 67 -7.63 -9.43 0.07
CA VAL A 67 -7.41 -8.01 -0.22
C VAL A 67 -8.33 -7.19 0.68
N ILE A 68 -7.73 -6.37 1.52
CA ILE A 68 -8.45 -5.38 2.33
C ILE A 68 -8.45 -4.08 1.51
N ILE A 69 -9.65 -3.58 1.22
CA ILE A 69 -9.88 -2.45 0.32
C ILE A 69 -10.36 -1.26 1.15
N PRO A 70 -9.52 -0.24 1.38
CA PRO A 70 -9.97 1.02 1.95
C PRO A 70 -10.85 1.75 0.94
N THR A 71 -12.13 1.97 1.25
CA THR A 71 -13.10 2.51 0.27
C THR A 71 -12.88 3.99 -0.05
N ARG A 72 -12.18 4.71 0.85
CA ARG A 72 -11.80 6.13 0.68
C ARG A 72 -10.33 6.32 0.30
N ASP A 73 -9.69 5.29 -0.25
CA ASP A 73 -8.30 5.37 -0.71
C ASP A 73 -8.19 6.30 -1.92
N ALA A 74 -7.45 7.39 -1.78
CA ALA A 74 -7.21 8.37 -2.84
C ALA A 74 -6.13 7.92 -3.83
N TYR A 75 -5.30 6.93 -3.50
CA TYR A 75 -4.15 6.48 -4.29
C TYR A 75 -4.45 5.20 -5.06
N VAL A 76 -5.09 4.23 -4.41
CA VAL A 76 -5.41 2.92 -4.98
C VAL A 76 -6.93 2.74 -4.95
N ARG A 77 -7.58 3.10 -6.05
CA ARG A 77 -9.03 3.02 -6.15
C ARG A 77 -9.53 1.57 -6.16
N PRO A 78 -10.72 1.28 -5.60
CA PRO A 78 -11.31 -0.07 -5.56
C PRO A 78 -11.34 -0.79 -6.91
N GLN A 79 -11.54 -0.08 -8.02
CA GLN A 79 -11.58 -0.63 -9.37
C GLN A 79 -10.29 -1.34 -9.80
N LEU A 80 -9.15 -1.00 -9.18
CA LEU A 80 -7.88 -1.66 -9.46
C LEU A 80 -7.83 -3.12 -8.97
N HIS A 81 -8.76 -3.51 -8.08
CA HIS A 81 -8.84 -4.85 -7.52
C HIS A 81 -9.74 -5.80 -8.32
N GLU A 82 -10.57 -5.30 -9.25
CA GLU A 82 -11.57 -6.08 -10.01
C GLU A 82 -10.96 -7.24 -10.80
N HIS A 83 -9.72 -7.12 -11.24
CA HIS A 83 -9.06 -8.12 -12.07
C HIS A 83 -8.18 -9.11 -11.28
N LEU A 84 -8.08 -8.96 -9.96
CA LEU A 84 -7.19 -9.82 -9.15
C LEU A 84 -7.63 -11.29 -9.15
N ILE A 85 -8.91 -11.57 -9.32
CA ILE A 85 -9.43 -12.94 -9.40
C ILE A 85 -8.75 -13.76 -10.51
N ARG A 86 -8.28 -13.11 -11.57
CA ARG A 86 -7.57 -13.78 -12.67
C ARG A 86 -6.18 -14.32 -12.27
N TRP A 87 -5.64 -13.82 -11.14
CA TRP A 87 -4.30 -14.13 -10.66
C TRP A 87 -4.32 -14.92 -9.34
N THR A 88 -5.51 -15.26 -8.85
CA THR A 88 -5.70 -15.94 -7.57
C THR A 88 -6.70 -17.08 -7.73
N GLY A 89 -6.40 -18.26 -7.17
CA GLY A 89 -7.35 -19.39 -7.16
C GLY A 89 -8.46 -19.19 -6.12
N LYS A 90 -8.14 -18.53 -5.00
CA LYS A 90 -9.08 -18.18 -3.91
C LYS A 90 -8.84 -16.75 -3.50
N LEU A 91 -9.83 -15.87 -3.73
CA LEU A 91 -9.77 -14.44 -3.42
C LEU A 91 -10.87 -14.08 -2.45
N THR A 92 -10.51 -13.44 -1.35
CA THR A 92 -11.43 -12.81 -0.40
C THR A 92 -11.23 -11.30 -0.49
N LEU A 93 -12.29 -10.57 -0.81
CA LEU A 93 -12.30 -9.11 -0.79
C LEU A 93 -13.01 -8.64 0.47
N GLN A 94 -12.41 -7.70 1.20
CA GLN A 94 -13.00 -7.08 2.38
C GLN A 94 -12.86 -5.58 2.29
N GLU A 95 -13.99 -4.88 2.26
CA GLU A 95 -14.02 -3.43 2.26
C GLU A 95 -13.97 -2.89 3.70
N LEU A 96 -13.19 -1.82 3.88
CA LEU A 96 -13.15 -1.03 5.11
C LEU A 96 -13.40 0.43 4.77
N ASP A 97 -14.31 1.08 5.50
CA ASP A 97 -14.58 2.51 5.33
C ASP A 97 -13.47 3.36 5.98
N THR A 98 -12.34 3.40 5.31
CA THR A 98 -11.13 4.09 5.77
C THR A 98 -10.30 4.59 4.58
N THR A 99 -9.19 5.27 4.85
CA THR A 99 -8.25 5.81 3.87
C THR A 99 -7.10 4.85 3.59
N HIS A 100 -6.18 5.27 2.72
CA HIS A 100 -4.96 4.51 2.36
C HIS A 100 -4.16 3.98 3.56
N TRP A 101 -4.19 4.70 4.66
CA TRP A 101 -3.41 4.42 5.86
C TRP A 101 -4.14 3.51 6.87
N ALA A 102 -5.06 2.69 6.40
CA ALA A 102 -5.87 1.77 7.23
C ALA A 102 -5.08 1.06 8.35
N PRO A 103 -3.88 0.50 8.11
CA PRO A 103 -3.11 -0.15 9.17
C PRO A 103 -2.71 0.78 10.31
N LEU A 104 -2.65 2.08 10.05
CA LEU A 104 -2.28 3.10 11.03
C LEU A 104 -3.51 3.72 11.71
N THR A 105 -4.57 3.97 10.93
CA THR A 105 -5.78 4.66 11.41
C THR A 105 -6.82 3.72 12.01
N GLU A 106 -6.85 2.45 11.54
CA GLU A 106 -7.82 1.43 11.95
C GLU A 106 -7.14 0.07 12.24
N PRO A 107 -6.11 0.04 13.11
CA PRO A 107 -5.29 -1.16 13.34
C PRO A 107 -6.11 -2.36 13.83
N GLU A 108 -7.13 -2.14 14.67
CA GLU A 108 -7.97 -3.21 15.18
C GLU A 108 -8.85 -3.81 14.09
N ALA A 109 -9.39 -2.99 13.18
CA ALA A 109 -10.22 -3.47 12.07
C ALA A 109 -9.38 -4.30 11.10
N VAL A 110 -8.19 -3.82 10.77
CA VAL A 110 -7.23 -4.55 9.92
C VAL A 110 -6.79 -5.85 10.58
N SER A 111 -6.44 -5.81 11.87
CA SER A 111 -6.04 -7.00 12.64
C SER A 111 -7.14 -8.05 12.68
N ARG A 112 -8.39 -7.67 12.98
CA ARG A 112 -9.53 -8.60 12.96
C ARG A 112 -9.73 -9.22 11.59
N ALA A 113 -9.64 -8.43 10.51
CA ALA A 113 -9.77 -8.92 9.15
C ALA A 113 -8.72 -10.00 8.83
N VAL A 114 -7.46 -9.74 9.17
CA VAL A 114 -6.34 -10.68 8.97
C VAL A 114 -6.53 -11.94 9.81
N HIS A 115 -6.86 -11.82 11.10
CA HIS A 115 -7.09 -12.97 11.99
C HIS A 115 -8.22 -13.86 11.49
N THR A 116 -9.34 -13.28 11.10
CA THR A 116 -10.49 -14.03 10.57
C THR A 116 -10.09 -14.79 9.30
N PHE A 117 -9.36 -14.15 8.40
CA PHE A 117 -8.91 -14.78 7.17
C PHE A 117 -7.94 -15.94 7.44
N VAL A 118 -6.95 -15.76 8.30
CA VAL A 118 -5.96 -16.79 8.63
C VAL A 118 -6.65 -17.98 9.32
N ALA A 119 -7.58 -17.73 10.24
CA ALA A 119 -8.34 -18.81 10.91
C ALA A 119 -9.19 -19.63 9.95
N ALA A 120 -9.68 -19.03 8.87
CA ALA A 120 -10.46 -19.73 7.83
C ALA A 120 -9.60 -20.51 6.81
N HIS A 121 -8.27 -20.35 6.86
CA HIS A 121 -7.34 -20.96 5.90
C HIS A 121 -6.11 -21.54 6.64
N PRO A 122 -6.29 -22.56 7.47
CA PRO A 122 -5.21 -23.19 8.25
C PRO A 122 -4.15 -23.86 7.36
#